data_100f5e908ebbdf1fb8c52900a3e5223e
#
_entry.id   100f5e908ebbdf1fb8c52900a3e5223e
#
_cell.length_a   1.000
_cell.length_b   1.000
_cell.length_c   1.000
_cell.angle_alpha   90.00
_cell.angle_beta   90.00
_cell.angle_gamma   90.00
#
_symmetry.space_group_name_H-M   'P 1'
#
loop_
_entity.id
_entity.type
_entity.pdbx_description
1 polymer ?
#
loop_
_entity_poly.entity_id
_entity_poly.type
_entity_poly.pdbx_seq_one_letter_code
_entity_poly.pdbx_strand_id
1 'polypeptide(L)'
;MTRLFQMIQLVKGKGTLMHLVAANMLRSTNKQDDFAGRSGSICQKFSVVDLPDFFFIVNMQIPGPTTTFHIAFYYATTTPIKDVPLLQNFVEGDDAYRNARFKLIPRVSKGPWIIKQSVGNRPCLLGQILKIQYVRGKNYLEVETVTQYSLSTFICNIP
;
A
#
# COMPACT_ATOMS: atom_id res chain seq x y z
N MET A 1 -16.44 -11.82 -5.55
CA MET A 1 -15.32 -11.33 -4.74
C MET A 1 -13.94 -11.69 -5.32
N THR A 2 -13.77 -12.84 -5.93
CA THR A 2 -12.49 -13.34 -6.48
C THR A 2 -11.93 -12.55 -7.68
N ARG A 3 -12.77 -11.82 -8.43
CA ARG A 3 -12.35 -11.12 -9.66
C ARG A 3 -11.52 -9.84 -9.43
N LEU A 4 -11.67 -9.15 -8.30
CA LEU A 4 -10.92 -7.93 -8.03
C LEU A 4 -9.44 -8.23 -7.73
N PHE A 5 -9.17 -9.33 -7.01
CA PHE A 5 -7.81 -9.77 -6.72
C PHE A 5 -7.04 -10.25 -7.96
N GLN A 6 -7.75 -10.78 -8.96
CA GLN A 6 -7.10 -11.20 -10.22
C GLN A 6 -6.69 -10.01 -11.12
N MET A 7 -7.20 -8.79 -10.85
CA MET A 7 -6.85 -7.61 -11.63
C MET A 7 -5.61 -6.87 -11.10
N ILE A 8 -5.24 -7.07 -9.84
CA ILE A 8 -4.07 -6.43 -9.24
C ILE A 8 -2.92 -7.42 -9.27
N GLN A 9 -2.10 -7.37 -10.30
CA GLN A 9 -0.85 -8.10 -10.34
C GLN A 9 0.28 -7.17 -9.89
N LEU A 10 0.83 -7.43 -8.69
CA LEU A 10 2.02 -6.76 -8.22
C LEU A 10 3.22 -7.30 -9.01
N VAL A 11 3.79 -6.45 -9.85
CA VAL A 11 4.97 -6.82 -10.65
C VAL A 11 6.21 -6.61 -9.78
N LYS A 12 6.94 -7.68 -9.53
CA LYS A 12 8.24 -7.61 -8.86
C LYS A 12 9.24 -6.88 -9.77
N GLY A 13 9.73 -5.74 -9.33
CA GLY A 13 10.86 -5.06 -9.98
C GLY A 13 12.15 -5.86 -9.83
N LYS A 14 13.11 -5.71 -10.75
CA LYS A 14 14.46 -6.23 -10.57
C LYS A 14 15.11 -5.50 -9.39
N GLY A 15 15.62 -6.26 -8.41
CA GLY A 15 16.30 -5.70 -7.24
C GLY A 15 15.37 -4.99 -6.24
N THR A 16 14.16 -5.51 -6.02
CA THR A 16 13.27 -4.98 -4.97
C THR A 16 13.88 -5.16 -3.59
N LEU A 17 13.92 -4.08 -2.82
CA LEU A 17 14.36 -4.10 -1.43
C LEU A 17 13.39 -4.87 -0.52
N MET A 18 12.09 -4.80 -0.83
CA MET A 18 11.03 -5.42 -0.04
C MET A 18 10.27 -6.45 -0.83
N HIS A 19 9.80 -7.49 -0.15
CA HIS A 19 8.99 -8.54 -0.72
C HIS A 19 7.56 -8.47 -0.17
N LEU A 20 6.56 -8.65 -1.04
CA LEU A 20 5.19 -8.83 -0.60
C LEU A 20 5.08 -10.17 0.12
N VAL A 21 4.78 -10.13 1.42
CA VAL A 21 4.68 -11.33 2.27
C VAL A 21 3.23 -11.70 2.59
N ALA A 22 2.32 -10.72 2.54
CA ALA A 22 0.90 -10.97 2.75
C ALA A 22 0.03 -9.87 2.13
N ALA A 23 -1.23 -10.21 1.90
CA ALA A 23 -2.29 -9.25 1.59
C ALA A 23 -3.54 -9.62 2.38
N ASN A 24 -4.25 -8.61 2.86
CA ASN A 24 -5.49 -8.77 3.61
C ASN A 24 -6.58 -7.86 3.02
N MET A 25 -7.82 -8.31 3.08
CA MET A 25 -8.96 -7.49 2.69
C MET A 25 -10.03 -7.57 3.76
N LEU A 26 -10.46 -6.39 4.21
CA LEU A 26 -11.54 -6.23 5.18
C LEU A 26 -12.63 -5.35 4.56
N ARG A 27 -13.87 -5.68 4.83
CA ARG A 27 -15.03 -4.84 4.56
C ARG A 27 -15.58 -4.32 5.89
N SER A 28 -15.72 -3.01 6.05
CA SER A 28 -16.21 -2.39 7.28
C SER A 28 -17.07 -1.17 6.98
N THR A 29 -18.02 -0.88 7.86
CA THR A 29 -18.77 0.38 7.85
C THR A 29 -17.98 1.54 8.44
N ASN A 30 -16.98 1.23 9.26
CA ASN A 30 -16.12 2.20 9.91
C ASN A 30 -14.72 2.22 9.28
N LYS A 31 -14.08 3.38 9.33
CA LYS A 31 -12.67 3.51 8.99
C LYS A 31 -11.84 2.53 9.81
N GLN A 32 -10.90 1.86 9.18
CA GLN A 32 -10.05 0.87 9.81
C GLN A 32 -8.60 1.26 9.58
N ASP A 33 -7.97 1.76 10.63
CA ASP A 33 -6.60 2.23 10.62
C ASP A 33 -5.69 1.25 11.38
N ASP A 34 -4.38 1.40 11.20
CA ASP A 34 -3.33 0.67 11.93
C ASP A 34 -3.52 -0.85 11.92
N PHE A 35 -3.61 -1.44 10.73
CA PHE A 35 -3.70 -2.90 10.59
C PHE A 35 -2.50 -3.62 11.18
N ALA A 36 -1.32 -2.99 11.13
CA ALA A 36 -0.09 -3.57 11.64
C ALA A 36 -0.02 -3.59 13.17
N GLY A 37 -0.54 -2.56 13.84
CA GLY A 37 -0.52 -2.45 15.31
C GLY A 37 -1.55 -3.29 16.03
N ARG A 38 -2.55 -3.86 15.33
CA ARG A 38 -3.61 -4.66 15.95
C ARG A 38 -3.09 -5.95 16.54
N SER A 39 -3.69 -6.35 17.67
CA SER A 39 -3.46 -7.67 18.27
C SER A 39 -3.71 -8.78 17.26
N GLY A 40 -2.80 -9.73 17.13
CA GLY A 40 -2.86 -10.83 16.17
C GLY A 40 -2.69 -10.41 14.71
N SER A 41 -2.15 -9.21 14.45
CA SER A 41 -1.84 -8.73 13.11
C SER A 41 -0.83 -9.63 12.38
N ILE A 42 -0.76 -9.49 11.07
CA ILE A 42 0.24 -10.19 10.25
C ILE A 42 1.65 -9.85 10.74
N CYS A 43 1.92 -8.59 11.05
CA CYS A 43 3.22 -8.16 11.56
C CYS A 43 3.60 -8.87 12.87
N GLN A 44 2.64 -9.06 13.79
CA GLN A 44 2.90 -9.79 15.04
C GLN A 44 3.13 -11.29 14.81
N LYS A 45 2.41 -11.91 13.88
CA LYS A 45 2.59 -13.33 13.57
C LYS A 45 3.96 -13.63 12.99
N PHE A 46 4.46 -12.77 12.13
CA PHE A 46 5.81 -12.90 11.57
C PHE A 46 6.91 -12.62 12.62
N SER A 47 6.60 -11.86 13.67
CA SER A 47 7.57 -11.54 14.74
C SER A 47 8.00 -12.76 15.59
N VAL A 48 7.37 -13.90 15.42
CA VAL A 48 7.61 -15.10 16.26
C VAL A 48 8.59 -16.09 15.63
N VAL A 49 8.81 -16.07 14.31
CA VAL A 49 9.48 -17.20 13.63
C VAL A 49 10.81 -16.82 12.96
N ASP A 50 10.92 -15.73 12.24
CA ASP A 50 12.15 -15.20 11.64
C ASP A 50 11.86 -13.77 11.19
N LEU A 51 12.38 -12.82 11.92
CA LEU A 51 11.99 -11.42 11.83
C LEU A 51 12.46 -10.77 10.54
N PRO A 52 11.55 -10.28 9.70
CA PRO A 52 11.92 -9.16 8.86
C PRO A 52 12.27 -7.97 9.79
N ASP A 53 13.36 -7.28 9.49
CA ASP A 53 13.78 -6.12 10.26
C ASP A 53 12.74 -5.00 10.21
N PHE A 54 11.98 -4.94 9.10
CA PHE A 54 11.00 -3.90 8.89
C PHE A 54 9.85 -4.32 7.98
N PHE A 55 8.63 -3.83 8.31
CA PHE A 55 7.44 -3.94 7.47
C PHE A 55 7.05 -2.58 6.89
N PHE A 56 6.68 -2.58 5.63
CA PHE A 56 6.02 -1.46 4.96
C PHE A 56 4.63 -1.91 4.53
N ILE A 57 3.60 -1.26 5.04
CA ILE A 57 2.22 -1.64 4.77
C ILE A 57 1.53 -0.55 3.96
N VAL A 58 0.84 -0.93 2.90
CA VAL A 58 -0.03 -0.03 2.13
C VAL A 58 -1.47 -0.45 2.36
N ASN A 59 -2.21 0.36 3.12
CA ASN A 59 -3.63 0.18 3.40
C ASN A 59 -4.45 1.10 2.48
N MET A 60 -5.03 0.51 1.45
CA MET A 60 -5.90 1.22 0.51
C MET A 60 -7.36 1.16 0.99
N GLN A 61 -7.92 2.31 1.31
CA GLN A 61 -9.30 2.44 1.76
C GLN A 61 -10.17 2.92 0.59
N ILE A 62 -11.02 2.03 0.10
CA ILE A 62 -11.84 2.25 -1.08
C ILE A 62 -13.30 2.36 -0.64
N PRO A 63 -13.92 3.57 -0.70
CA PRO A 63 -15.30 3.73 -0.32
C PRO A 63 -16.23 2.98 -1.28
N GLY A 64 -17.23 2.32 -0.72
CA GLY A 64 -18.38 1.78 -1.41
C GLY A 64 -19.67 2.50 -0.97
N PRO A 65 -20.83 2.12 -1.53
CA PRO A 65 -22.10 2.80 -1.23
C PRO A 65 -22.49 2.79 0.25
N THR A 66 -22.22 1.69 0.96
CA THR A 66 -22.60 1.48 2.36
C THR A 66 -21.44 1.06 3.26
N THR A 67 -20.33 0.67 2.67
CA THR A 67 -19.17 0.13 3.40
C THR A 67 -17.89 0.49 2.68
N THR A 68 -16.78 0.55 3.42
CA THR A 68 -15.44 0.74 2.88
C THR A 68 -14.72 -0.61 2.75
N PHE A 69 -14.05 -0.82 1.65
CA PHE A 69 -13.11 -1.93 1.47
C PHE A 69 -11.71 -1.45 1.85
N HIS A 70 -11.06 -2.19 2.72
CA HIS A 70 -9.68 -1.98 3.12
C HIS A 70 -8.84 -3.10 2.52
N ILE A 71 -7.85 -2.75 1.72
CA ILE A 71 -6.92 -3.69 1.12
C ILE A 71 -5.54 -3.35 1.63
N ALA A 72 -5.00 -4.20 2.50
CA ALA A 72 -3.68 -4.01 3.08
C ALA A 72 -2.66 -4.96 2.42
N PHE A 73 -1.60 -4.39 1.89
CA PHE A 73 -0.45 -5.10 1.33
C PHE A 73 0.72 -4.98 2.29
N TYR A 74 1.27 -6.11 2.72
CA TYR A 74 2.38 -6.19 3.66
C TYR A 74 3.66 -6.52 2.90
N TYR A 75 4.57 -5.57 2.89
CA TYR A 75 5.92 -5.76 2.36
C TYR A 75 6.89 -5.88 3.52
N ALA A 76 7.88 -6.76 3.38
CA ALA A 76 8.89 -6.97 4.41
C ALA A 76 10.30 -6.94 3.80
N THR A 77 11.26 -6.49 4.61
CA THR A 77 12.68 -6.57 4.31
C THR A 77 13.44 -7.14 5.50
N THR A 78 14.47 -7.94 5.22
CA THR A 78 15.45 -8.40 6.21
C THR A 78 16.68 -7.50 6.28
N THR A 79 16.76 -6.51 5.39
CA THR A 79 17.82 -5.50 5.43
C THR A 79 17.47 -4.43 6.45
N PRO A 80 18.33 -4.15 7.44
CA PRO A 80 18.09 -3.10 8.40
C PRO A 80 17.87 -1.75 7.70
N ILE A 81 16.85 -0.99 8.14
CA ILE A 81 16.50 0.28 7.48
C ILE A 81 17.66 1.29 7.51
N LYS A 82 18.51 1.24 8.55
CA LYS A 82 19.72 2.07 8.69
C LYS A 82 20.74 1.87 7.57
N ASP A 83 20.73 0.68 6.93
CA ASP A 83 21.64 0.32 5.84
C ASP A 83 21.08 0.75 4.47
N VAL A 84 19.87 1.32 4.46
CA VAL A 84 19.17 1.80 3.25
C VAL A 84 18.76 3.26 3.44
N PRO A 85 19.64 4.23 3.16
CA PRO A 85 19.41 5.64 3.49
C PRO A 85 18.11 6.22 2.92
N LEU A 86 17.69 5.81 1.71
CA LEU A 86 16.43 6.29 1.12
C LEU A 86 15.20 5.78 1.90
N LEU A 87 15.22 4.51 2.33
CA LEU A 87 14.14 3.95 3.13
C LEU A 87 14.14 4.55 4.54
N GLN A 88 15.31 4.67 5.15
CA GLN A 88 15.46 5.30 6.47
C GLN A 88 14.88 6.72 6.45
N ASN A 89 15.29 7.55 5.50
CA ASN A 89 14.79 8.91 5.37
C ASN A 89 13.28 8.96 5.13
N PHE A 90 12.71 7.97 4.41
CA PHE A 90 11.26 7.89 4.20
C PHE A 90 10.53 7.50 5.49
N VAL A 91 11.07 6.57 6.26
CA VAL A 91 10.49 6.07 7.51
C VAL A 91 10.58 7.09 8.64
N GLU A 92 11.69 7.81 8.74
CA GLU A 92 11.99 8.77 9.81
C GLU A 92 11.59 10.21 9.45
N GLY A 93 11.40 10.50 8.16
CA GLY A 93 11.01 11.81 7.67
C GLY A 93 9.61 12.24 8.09
N ASP A 94 9.26 13.48 7.84
CA ASP A 94 7.92 14.02 8.04
C ASP A 94 6.95 13.65 6.90
N ASP A 95 5.70 13.99 7.06
CA ASP A 95 4.67 13.68 6.07
C ASP A 95 4.88 14.45 4.77
N ALA A 96 5.44 15.66 4.81
CA ALA A 96 5.77 16.43 3.62
C ALA A 96 6.84 15.72 2.78
N TYR A 97 7.87 15.21 3.44
CA TYR A 97 8.93 14.42 2.80
C TYR A 97 8.37 13.15 2.16
N ARG A 98 7.51 12.42 2.89
CA ARG A 98 6.85 11.19 2.41
C ARG A 98 5.94 11.46 1.22
N ASN A 99 5.07 12.48 1.33
CA ASN A 99 4.10 12.84 0.30
C ASN A 99 4.77 13.24 -1.03
N ALA A 100 5.95 13.86 -0.96
CA ALA A 100 6.73 14.21 -2.14
C ALA A 100 7.40 12.99 -2.83
N ARG A 101 7.40 11.81 -2.20
CA ARG A 101 8.14 10.62 -2.65
C ARG A 101 7.31 9.37 -2.82
N PHE A 102 6.15 9.30 -2.17
CA PHE A 102 5.29 8.12 -2.29
C PHE A 102 4.63 8.08 -3.67
N LYS A 103 5.16 7.20 -4.52
CA LYS A 103 4.74 7.02 -5.91
C LYS A 103 4.08 5.67 -6.11
N LEU A 104 3.01 5.65 -6.90
CA LEU A 104 2.42 4.44 -7.46
C LEU A 104 2.64 4.43 -8.97
N ILE A 105 3.07 3.27 -9.50
CA ILE A 105 3.09 3.02 -10.94
C ILE A 105 2.05 1.93 -11.21
N PRO A 106 0.82 2.30 -11.58
CA PRO A 106 -0.23 1.33 -11.81
C PRO A 106 0.03 0.55 -13.11
N ARG A 107 -0.28 -0.74 -13.09
CA ARG A 107 -0.24 -1.58 -14.28
C ARG A 107 -1.42 -2.53 -14.30
N VAL A 108 -2.27 -2.44 -15.31
CA VAL A 108 -3.37 -3.38 -15.52
C VAL A 108 -2.89 -4.53 -16.41
N SER A 109 -2.67 -5.71 -15.84
CA SER A 109 -2.21 -6.90 -16.56
C SER A 109 -3.34 -7.58 -17.33
N LYS A 110 -4.55 -7.63 -16.75
CA LYS A 110 -5.75 -8.25 -17.33
C LYS A 110 -6.93 -7.30 -17.23
N GLY A 111 -7.70 -7.16 -18.32
CA GLY A 111 -8.88 -6.30 -18.36
C GLY A 111 -9.15 -5.81 -19.79
N PRO A 112 -10.31 -5.16 -20.03
CA PRO A 112 -10.62 -4.53 -21.30
C PRO A 112 -9.51 -3.53 -21.69
N TRP A 113 -9.25 -3.41 -22.99
CA TRP A 113 -8.20 -2.52 -23.51
C TRP A 113 -8.40 -1.05 -23.10
N ILE A 114 -9.65 -0.61 -23.01
CA ILE A 114 -10.02 0.75 -22.56
C ILE A 114 -9.46 1.02 -21.15
N ILE A 115 -9.63 0.07 -20.21
CA ILE A 115 -9.10 0.22 -18.85
C ILE A 115 -7.57 0.23 -18.85
N LYS A 116 -6.93 -0.64 -19.67
CA LYS A 116 -5.47 -0.66 -19.79
C LYS A 116 -4.92 0.67 -20.33
N GLN A 117 -5.63 1.26 -21.28
CA GLN A 117 -5.24 2.54 -21.88
C GLN A 117 -5.46 3.71 -20.90
N SER A 118 -6.57 3.71 -20.16
CA SER A 118 -6.93 4.77 -19.21
C SER A 118 -5.98 4.82 -18.00
N VAL A 119 -5.53 3.66 -17.53
CA VAL A 119 -4.64 3.60 -16.37
C VAL A 119 -3.21 4.07 -16.69
N GLY A 120 -2.77 3.90 -17.93
CA GLY A 120 -1.40 4.25 -18.34
C GLY A 120 -0.33 3.47 -17.57
N ASN A 121 0.92 3.87 -17.73
CA ASN A 121 2.10 3.36 -17.02
C ASN A 121 2.92 4.50 -16.41
N ARG A 122 2.29 5.66 -16.17
CA ARG A 122 2.99 6.83 -15.64
C ARG A 122 3.04 6.76 -14.11
N PRO A 123 4.18 7.13 -13.50
CA PRO A 123 4.26 7.26 -12.06
C PRO A 123 3.32 8.36 -11.56
N CYS A 124 2.57 8.05 -10.52
CA CYS A 124 1.68 9.00 -9.86
C CYS A 124 2.17 9.26 -8.43
N LEU A 125 2.33 10.52 -8.05
CA LEU A 125 2.64 10.93 -6.69
C LEU A 125 1.36 10.87 -5.84
N LEU A 126 1.15 9.75 -5.16
CA LEU A 126 -0.04 9.52 -4.35
C LEU A 126 -0.22 10.58 -3.26
N GLY A 127 0.87 11.00 -2.63
CA GLY A 127 0.84 12.01 -1.58
C GLY A 127 0.34 13.40 -2.01
N GLN A 128 0.29 13.68 -3.32
CA GLN A 128 -0.25 14.93 -3.87
C GLN A 128 -1.70 14.80 -4.32
N ILE A 129 -2.18 13.58 -4.52
CA ILE A 129 -3.51 13.32 -5.09
C ILE A 129 -4.47 12.79 -4.04
N LEU A 130 -3.96 12.06 -3.05
CA LEU A 130 -4.76 11.45 -1.99
C LEU A 130 -4.42 12.05 -0.63
N LYS A 131 -5.40 12.03 0.25
CA LYS A 131 -5.14 12.22 1.68
C LYS A 131 -4.47 10.96 2.20
N ILE A 132 -3.21 11.07 2.62
CA ILE A 132 -2.44 9.98 3.19
C ILE A 132 -2.27 10.22 4.69
N GLN A 133 -2.41 9.15 5.45
CA GLN A 133 -2.07 9.08 6.86
C GLN A 133 -0.95 8.06 7.04
N TYR A 134 0.04 8.40 7.85
CA TYR A 134 1.17 7.52 8.15
C TYR A 134 1.12 7.09 9.61
N VAL A 135 1.14 5.77 9.83
CA VAL A 135 1.17 5.19 11.16
C VAL A 135 2.50 4.50 11.37
N ARG A 136 3.31 5.04 12.29
CA ARG A 136 4.65 4.54 12.60
C ARG A 136 4.63 3.67 13.85
N GLY A 137 4.96 2.41 13.72
CA GLY A 137 5.20 1.50 14.83
C GLY A 137 6.69 1.23 15.05
N LYS A 138 7.02 0.31 15.96
CA LYS A 138 8.41 -0.02 16.31
C LYS A 138 9.20 -0.53 15.08
N ASN A 139 8.63 -1.48 14.34
CA ASN A 139 9.25 -2.15 13.20
C ASN A 139 8.39 -2.07 11.92
N TYR A 140 7.49 -1.09 11.82
CA TYR A 140 6.69 -0.90 10.63
C TYR A 140 6.37 0.56 10.35
N LEU A 141 6.04 0.83 9.11
CA LEU A 141 5.35 2.04 8.66
C LEU A 141 4.14 1.61 7.83
N GLU A 142 2.94 1.98 8.28
CA GLU A 142 1.71 1.80 7.53
C GLU A 142 1.34 3.11 6.85
N VAL A 143 1.07 3.03 5.55
CA VAL A 143 0.62 4.12 4.71
C VAL A 143 -0.84 3.88 4.39
N GLU A 144 -1.71 4.72 4.92
CA GLU A 144 -3.15 4.65 4.74
C GLU A 144 -3.58 5.65 3.66
N THR A 145 -4.15 5.14 2.59
CA THR A 145 -4.63 5.98 1.49
C THR A 145 -6.16 5.93 1.46
N VAL A 146 -6.80 7.08 1.64
CA VAL A 146 -8.25 7.19 1.49
C VAL A 146 -8.54 7.68 0.08
N THR A 147 -9.11 6.83 -0.75
CA THR A 147 -9.59 7.25 -2.06
C THR A 147 -10.95 7.92 -1.90
N GLN A 148 -11.12 9.14 -2.44
CA GLN A 148 -12.41 9.83 -2.44
C GLN A 148 -13.38 9.28 -3.49
N TYR A 149 -12.89 8.40 -4.36
CA TYR A 149 -13.61 7.86 -5.51
C TYR A 149 -13.57 6.34 -5.52
N SER A 150 -14.48 5.71 -6.24
CA SER A 150 -14.39 4.27 -6.51
C SER A 150 -13.04 3.92 -7.15
N LEU A 151 -12.57 2.69 -6.96
CA LEU A 151 -11.27 2.26 -7.50
C LEU A 151 -11.15 2.51 -9.01
N SER A 152 -12.24 2.31 -9.76
CA SER A 152 -12.27 2.58 -11.21
C SER A 152 -12.05 4.05 -11.52
N THR A 153 -12.72 4.95 -10.80
CA THR A 153 -12.57 6.40 -10.99
C THR A 153 -11.20 6.88 -10.55
N PHE A 154 -10.67 6.31 -9.45
CA PHE A 154 -9.31 6.60 -9.00
C PHE A 154 -8.27 6.21 -10.06
N ILE A 155 -8.37 4.98 -10.58
CA ILE A 155 -7.43 4.47 -11.59
C ILE A 155 -7.52 5.26 -12.91
N CYS A 156 -8.73 5.67 -13.32
CA CYS A 156 -8.93 6.43 -14.56
C CYS A 156 -8.50 7.91 -14.47
N ASN A 157 -8.43 8.48 -13.27
CA ASN A 157 -8.05 9.89 -13.05
C ASN A 157 -6.59 10.06 -12.60
N ILE A 158 -5.78 9.02 -12.65
CA ILE A 158 -4.32 9.15 -12.47
C ILE A 158 -3.77 9.86 -13.73
N PRO A 159 -3.16 11.06 -13.59
CA PRO A 159 -2.68 11.85 -14.72
C PRO A 159 -1.56 11.19 -15.52
#